data_d046914e2273ebbb15e9de6345c2ae0f
#
_entry.id   d046914e2273ebbb15e9de6345c2ae0f
#
_cell.length_a   1.000
_cell.length_b   1.000
_cell.length_c   1.000
_cell.angle_alpha   90.00
_cell.angle_beta   90.00
_cell.angle_gamma   90.00
#
_symmetry.space_group_name_H-M   'P 1'
#
loop_
_entity.id
_entity.type
_entity.pdbx_description
1 polymer ?
#
loop_
_entity_poly.entity_id
_entity_poly.type
_entity_poly.pdbx_seq_one_letter_code
_entity_poly.pdbx_strand_id
1 'polypeptide(L)'
;MKLDETKRQKIIHPIPPLYDKDSKILILGSFPSVKSREEAFFYGHKQNRFWKLLAGILSEKKPETVEEKKDFLHRNCIAVWDVIHSCDIIGSSDSSIRNVVPNDLSEILESADIRQMKSSASLHTITDFISGYHIILFSAGII
;
A
#
# COMPACT_ATOMS: atom_id res chain seq x y z
N MET A 1 -21.43 -12.23 -5.23
CA MET A 1 -21.57 -12.72 -3.85
C MET A 1 -21.91 -11.56 -2.93
N LYS A 2 -22.93 -11.70 -2.13
CA LYS A 2 -23.34 -10.66 -1.19
C LYS A 2 -22.45 -10.73 0.07
N LEU A 3 -21.87 -9.61 0.46
CA LEU A 3 -21.04 -9.52 1.66
C LEU A 3 -21.91 -9.59 2.92
N ASP A 4 -21.39 -10.24 3.95
CA ASP A 4 -22.06 -10.32 5.24
C ASP A 4 -21.78 -9.04 6.06
N GLU A 5 -22.75 -8.15 6.08
CA GLU A 5 -22.65 -6.85 6.77
C GLU A 5 -22.42 -6.99 8.29
N THR A 6 -22.80 -8.12 8.89
CA THR A 6 -22.56 -8.34 10.33
C THR A 6 -21.08 -8.46 10.67
N LYS A 7 -20.22 -8.71 9.66
CA LYS A 7 -18.77 -8.83 9.82
C LYS A 7 -18.03 -7.51 9.58
N ARG A 8 -18.75 -6.43 9.31
CA ARG A 8 -18.14 -5.12 9.09
C ARG A 8 -17.51 -4.61 10.38
N GLN A 9 -16.25 -4.23 10.30
CA GLN A 9 -15.48 -3.74 11.45
C GLN A 9 -14.76 -2.45 11.11
N LYS A 10 -14.66 -1.56 12.09
CA LYS A 10 -13.78 -0.40 11.99
C LYS A 10 -12.35 -0.84 12.27
N ILE A 11 -11.46 -0.60 11.31
CA ILE A 11 -10.05 -0.95 11.43
C ILE A 11 -9.20 0.32 11.27
N ILE A 12 -8.26 0.51 12.18
CA ILE A 12 -7.23 1.54 12.08
C ILE A 12 -6.00 0.88 11.48
N HIS A 13 -5.37 1.54 10.50
CA HIS A 13 -4.19 1.02 9.79
C HIS A 13 -3.08 0.67 10.78
N PRO A 14 -2.69 -0.62 10.88
CA PRO A 14 -1.74 -1.06 11.89
C PRO A 14 -0.28 -1.06 11.43
N ILE A 15 -0.04 -0.79 10.13
CA ILE A 15 1.28 -0.91 9.54
C ILE A 15 1.88 0.48 9.32
N PRO A 16 3.05 0.79 9.91
CA PRO A 16 3.69 2.07 9.67
C PRO A 16 4.22 2.16 8.22
N PRO A 17 4.37 3.37 7.68
CA PRO A 17 4.94 3.52 6.34
C PRO A 17 6.38 3.03 6.31
N LEU A 18 6.79 2.47 5.17
CA LEU A 18 8.18 2.13 4.92
C LEU A 18 8.77 3.18 3.97
N TYR A 19 9.74 3.91 4.42
CA TYR A 19 10.46 4.91 3.61
C TYR A 19 11.79 5.28 4.26
N ASP A 20 12.66 5.92 3.50
CA ASP A 20 13.83 6.62 4.03
C ASP A 20 14.08 7.91 3.20
N LYS A 21 15.12 8.63 3.55
CA LYS A 21 15.47 9.90 2.87
C LYS A 21 15.82 9.71 1.39
N ASP A 22 16.19 8.50 1.00
CA ASP A 22 16.60 8.19 -0.38
C ASP A 22 15.45 7.64 -1.23
N SER A 23 14.25 7.49 -0.65
CA SER A 23 13.08 7.04 -1.40
C SER A 23 12.73 8.00 -2.52
N LYS A 24 12.47 7.45 -3.72
CA LYS A 24 12.14 8.21 -4.94
C LYS A 24 10.79 7.84 -5.51
N ILE A 25 10.32 6.64 -5.21
CA ILE A 25 9.03 6.13 -5.69
C ILE A 25 8.20 5.78 -4.47
N LEU A 26 6.97 6.26 -4.42
CA LEU A 26 6.02 5.91 -3.37
C LEU A 26 4.92 5.03 -3.98
N ILE A 27 4.80 3.82 -3.48
CA ILE A 27 3.74 2.89 -3.86
C ILE A 27 2.65 2.96 -2.80
N LEU A 28 1.43 3.29 -3.22
CA LEU A 28 0.28 3.43 -2.33
C LEU A 28 -0.76 2.37 -2.63
N GLY A 29 -1.06 1.54 -1.64
CA GLY A 29 -2.25 0.70 -1.66
C GLY A 29 -3.46 1.44 -1.12
N SER A 30 -4.60 0.75 -1.11
CA SER A 30 -5.80 1.26 -0.47
C SER A 30 -5.76 1.01 1.03
N PHE A 31 -5.81 -0.26 1.43
CA PHE A 31 -5.84 -0.70 2.82
C PHE A 31 -5.29 -2.13 2.91
N PRO A 32 -4.59 -2.49 4.01
CA PRO A 32 -3.98 -3.82 4.10
C PRO A 32 -5.04 -4.92 4.24
N SER A 33 -4.79 -6.06 3.59
CA SER A 33 -5.60 -7.26 3.75
C SER A 33 -5.52 -7.81 5.17
N VAL A 34 -6.43 -8.74 5.51
CA VAL A 34 -6.40 -9.44 6.81
C VAL A 34 -5.00 -10.05 7.03
N LYS A 35 -4.45 -10.73 6.02
CA LYS A 35 -3.14 -11.38 6.13
C LYS A 35 -2.02 -10.37 6.35
N SER A 36 -2.04 -9.24 5.65
CA SER A 36 -1.06 -8.17 5.85
C SER A 36 -1.14 -7.58 7.25
N ARG A 37 -2.36 -7.40 7.77
CA ARG A 37 -2.55 -6.91 9.15
C ARG A 37 -2.03 -7.91 10.19
N GLU A 38 -2.22 -9.21 9.96
CA GLU A 38 -1.70 -10.26 10.84
C GLU A 38 -0.17 -10.30 10.84
N GLU A 39 0.45 -10.16 9.68
CA GLU A 39 1.90 -10.16 9.54
C GLU A 39 2.53 -8.81 9.85
N ALA A 40 1.72 -7.76 10.00
CA ALA A 40 2.16 -6.39 10.21
C ALA A 40 3.11 -5.89 9.12
N PHE A 41 2.91 -6.35 7.87
CA PHE A 41 3.68 -5.89 6.72
C PHE A 41 2.88 -5.99 5.42
N PHE A 42 3.27 -5.19 4.43
CA PHE A 42 2.54 -5.00 3.17
C PHE A 42 2.54 -6.26 2.29
N TYR A 43 1.43 -6.48 1.60
CA TYR A 43 1.28 -7.53 0.59
C TYR A 43 1.67 -8.91 1.11
N GLY A 44 1.20 -9.25 2.31
CA GLY A 44 1.60 -10.47 3.02
C GLY A 44 0.93 -11.76 2.54
N HIS A 45 -0.17 -11.69 1.79
CA HIS A 45 -0.85 -12.89 1.32
C HIS A 45 0.04 -13.68 0.36
N LYS A 46 0.13 -15.01 0.56
CA LYS A 46 1.01 -15.88 -0.26
C LYS A 46 0.72 -15.82 -1.74
N GLN A 47 -0.53 -15.60 -2.13
CA GLN A 47 -0.95 -15.52 -3.52
C GLN A 47 -0.82 -14.11 -4.10
N ASN A 48 -0.40 -13.13 -3.30
CA ASN A 48 -0.21 -11.77 -3.79
C ASN A 48 1.01 -11.72 -4.71
N ARG A 49 0.82 -11.18 -5.90
CA ARG A 49 1.86 -11.14 -6.94
C ARG A 49 2.78 -9.93 -6.85
N PHE A 50 2.56 -9.05 -5.89
CA PHE A 50 3.31 -7.79 -5.77
C PHE A 50 4.82 -8.00 -5.73
N TRP A 51 5.29 -8.84 -4.81
CA TRP A 51 6.73 -9.06 -4.63
C TRP A 51 7.38 -9.75 -5.83
N LYS A 52 6.70 -10.73 -6.42
CA LYS A 52 7.18 -11.41 -7.62
C LYS A 52 7.24 -10.47 -8.81
N LEU A 53 6.21 -9.65 -9.00
CA LEU A 53 6.14 -8.70 -10.10
C LEU A 53 7.24 -7.64 -9.96
N LEU A 54 7.37 -7.06 -8.77
CA LEU A 54 8.35 -6.00 -8.52
C LEU A 54 9.78 -6.53 -8.68
N ALA A 55 10.07 -7.72 -8.17
CA ALA A 55 11.37 -8.37 -8.34
C ALA A 55 11.68 -8.63 -9.82
N GLY A 56 10.69 -9.05 -10.61
CA GLY A 56 10.84 -9.23 -12.05
C GLY A 56 11.15 -7.93 -12.78
N ILE A 57 10.46 -6.85 -12.46
CA ILE A 57 10.72 -5.53 -13.04
C ILE A 57 12.13 -5.05 -12.73
N LEU A 58 12.59 -5.28 -11.50
CA LEU A 58 13.90 -4.82 -11.03
C LEU A 58 15.03 -5.82 -11.33
N SER A 59 14.71 -6.95 -11.96
CA SER A 59 15.68 -8.03 -12.26
C SER A 59 16.41 -8.53 -11.00
N GLU A 60 15.67 -8.69 -9.92
CA GLU A 60 16.18 -9.18 -8.64
C GLU A 60 15.44 -10.45 -8.20
N LYS A 61 16.05 -11.16 -7.26
CA LYS A 61 15.41 -12.29 -6.60
C LYS A 61 14.23 -11.80 -5.74
N LYS A 62 13.13 -12.54 -5.77
CA LYS A 62 11.96 -12.23 -4.93
C LYS A 62 12.32 -12.30 -3.44
N PRO A 63 12.08 -11.24 -2.67
CA PRO A 63 12.29 -11.29 -1.22
C PRO A 63 11.24 -12.16 -0.54
N GLU A 64 11.63 -12.92 0.48
CA GLU A 64 10.74 -13.86 1.16
C GLU A 64 10.38 -13.42 2.58
N THR A 65 11.37 -12.94 3.34
CA THR A 65 11.14 -12.49 4.72
C THR A 65 10.80 -11.01 4.79
N VAL A 66 10.23 -10.55 5.89
CA VAL A 66 9.96 -9.12 6.10
C VAL A 66 11.26 -8.31 6.03
N GLU A 67 12.33 -8.79 6.63
CA GLU A 67 13.63 -8.11 6.57
C GLU A 67 14.18 -8.02 5.15
N GLU A 68 14.08 -9.10 4.39
CA GLU A 68 14.47 -9.10 2.97
C GLU A 68 13.62 -8.13 2.16
N LYS A 69 12.32 -8.04 2.44
CA LYS A 69 11.40 -7.11 1.78
C LYS A 69 11.76 -5.65 2.08
N LYS A 70 12.08 -5.33 3.33
CA LYS A 70 12.53 -3.99 3.73
C LYS A 70 13.83 -3.61 3.01
N ASP A 71 14.82 -4.48 3.04
CA ASP A 71 16.11 -4.25 2.37
C ASP A 71 15.93 -4.08 0.86
N PHE A 72 15.10 -4.91 0.24
CA PHE A 72 14.75 -4.84 -1.17
C PHE A 72 14.16 -3.47 -1.54
N LEU A 73 13.23 -2.97 -0.75
CA LEU A 73 12.60 -1.67 -1.00
C LEU A 73 13.58 -0.51 -0.80
N HIS A 74 14.34 -0.54 0.28
CA HIS A 74 15.30 0.54 0.57
C HIS A 74 16.40 0.65 -0.49
N ARG A 75 17.02 -0.47 -0.91
CA ARG A 75 18.08 -0.41 -1.92
C ARG A 75 17.58 0.00 -3.31
N ASN A 76 16.28 -0.17 -3.57
CA ASN A 76 15.66 0.28 -4.82
C ASN A 76 14.98 1.64 -4.71
N CYS A 77 15.17 2.34 -3.59
CA CYS A 77 14.62 3.68 -3.36
C CYS A 77 13.09 3.72 -3.43
N ILE A 78 12.42 2.68 -2.93
CA ILE A 78 10.97 2.54 -2.96
C ILE A 78 10.40 2.67 -1.56
N ALA A 79 9.44 3.58 -1.40
CA ALA A 79 8.60 3.71 -0.21
C ALA A 79 7.26 3.03 -0.46
N VAL A 80 6.65 2.50 0.59
CA VAL A 80 5.34 1.83 0.52
C VAL A 80 4.47 2.28 1.68
N TRP A 81 3.23 2.60 1.38
CA TRP A 81 2.17 2.79 2.37
C TRP A 81 0.80 2.59 1.72
N ASP A 82 -0.25 3.01 2.41
CA ASP A 82 -1.63 2.97 1.93
C ASP A 82 -2.27 4.34 2.11
N VAL A 83 -3.26 4.67 1.30
CA VAL A 83 -3.94 5.98 1.38
C VAL A 83 -4.94 6.06 2.53
N ILE A 84 -5.41 4.94 3.06
CA ILE A 84 -6.45 4.88 4.08
C ILE A 84 -5.85 4.69 5.47
N HIS A 85 -6.12 5.64 6.38
CA HIS A 85 -5.76 5.55 7.79
C HIS A 85 -6.70 4.64 8.56
N SER A 86 -8.01 4.81 8.36
CA SER A 86 -9.03 3.98 8.99
C SER A 86 -10.25 3.87 8.08
N CYS A 87 -10.97 2.79 8.22
CA CYS A 87 -12.20 2.57 7.49
C CYS A 87 -13.04 1.49 8.15
N ASP A 88 -14.28 1.37 7.70
CA ASP A 88 -15.12 0.23 8.00
C ASP A 88 -15.00 -0.75 6.83
N ILE A 89 -14.64 -1.99 7.12
CA ILE A 89 -14.33 -3.00 6.10
C ILE A 89 -14.84 -4.38 6.52
N ILE A 90 -15.17 -5.22 5.53
CA ILE A 90 -15.49 -6.62 5.73
C ILE A 90 -14.31 -7.45 5.24
N GLY A 91 -13.56 -8.06 6.16
CA GLY A 91 -12.37 -8.86 5.84
C GLY A 91 -11.33 -8.09 5.02
N SER A 92 -11.01 -8.57 3.83
CA SER A 92 -10.06 -7.95 2.90
C SER A 92 -10.74 -7.35 1.66
N SER A 93 -12.07 -7.22 1.68
CA SER A 93 -12.83 -6.78 0.51
C SER A 93 -12.75 -5.27 0.32
N ASP A 94 -12.00 -4.82 -0.68
CA ASP A 94 -11.89 -3.39 -1.03
C ASP A 94 -13.24 -2.79 -1.38
N SER A 95 -14.13 -3.55 -2.00
CA SER A 95 -15.48 -3.08 -2.36
C SER A 95 -16.36 -2.83 -1.14
N SER A 96 -16.01 -3.37 0.03
CA SER A 96 -16.74 -3.16 1.28
C SER A 96 -16.30 -1.92 2.04
N ILE A 97 -15.22 -1.26 1.63
CA ILE A 97 -14.64 -0.11 2.35
C ILE A 97 -15.62 1.05 2.40
N ARG A 98 -15.85 1.58 3.61
CA ARG A 98 -16.69 2.74 3.88
C ARG A 98 -16.11 3.58 5.00
N ASN A 99 -16.57 4.85 5.09
CA ASN A 99 -16.18 5.77 6.16
C ASN A 99 -14.66 5.94 6.24
N VAL A 100 -14.05 6.24 5.10
CA VAL A 100 -12.60 6.37 4.95
C VAL A 100 -12.09 7.62 5.65
N VAL A 101 -11.05 7.45 6.47
CA VAL A 101 -10.20 8.52 6.95
C VAL A 101 -8.84 8.35 6.30
N PRO A 102 -8.32 9.35 5.59
CA PRO A 102 -7.06 9.21 4.86
C PRO A 102 -5.83 9.26 5.76
N ASN A 103 -4.75 8.62 5.32
CA ASN A 103 -3.43 8.81 5.92
C ASN A 103 -2.85 10.17 5.52
N ASP A 104 -2.13 10.77 6.45
CA ASP A 104 -1.33 11.95 6.17
C ASP A 104 0.01 11.53 5.56
N LEU A 105 0.22 11.86 4.29
CA LEU A 105 1.44 11.50 3.56
C LEU A 105 2.56 12.54 3.71
N SER A 106 2.31 13.64 4.43
CA SER A 106 3.27 14.75 4.51
C SER A 106 4.61 14.32 5.11
N GLU A 107 4.61 13.42 6.09
CA GLU A 107 5.85 12.91 6.69
C GLU A 107 6.78 12.29 5.63
N ILE A 108 6.24 11.46 4.75
CA ILE A 108 7.01 10.84 3.67
C ILE A 108 7.49 11.89 2.68
N LEU A 109 6.60 12.78 2.26
CA LEU A 109 6.87 13.76 1.22
C LEU A 109 7.86 14.85 1.66
N GLU A 110 7.91 15.16 2.94
CA GLU A 110 8.87 16.10 3.52
C GLU A 110 10.25 15.44 3.76
N SER A 111 10.26 14.14 4.04
CA SER A 111 11.49 13.40 4.37
C SER A 111 12.26 12.90 3.16
N ALA A 112 11.59 12.72 2.02
CA ALA A 112 12.16 12.12 0.82
C ALA A 112 11.75 12.90 -0.43
N ASP A 113 12.63 12.92 -1.43
CA ASP A 113 12.36 13.53 -2.74
C ASP A 113 11.59 12.53 -3.62
N ILE A 114 10.31 12.36 -3.31
CA ILE A 114 9.45 11.44 -4.06
C ILE A 114 9.17 12.04 -5.45
N ARG A 115 9.58 11.34 -6.49
CA ARG A 115 9.44 11.76 -7.89
C ARG A 115 8.26 11.12 -8.59
N GLN A 116 7.86 9.93 -8.14
CA GLN A 116 6.74 9.18 -8.71
C GLN A 116 5.90 8.54 -7.61
N MET A 117 4.60 8.57 -7.78
CA MET A 117 3.67 7.84 -6.93
C MET A 117 2.93 6.82 -7.77
N LYS A 118 2.85 5.57 -7.28
CA LYS A 118 2.14 4.48 -7.93
C LYS A 118 1.10 3.95 -6.96
N SER A 119 -0.14 3.84 -7.40
CA SER A 119 -1.22 3.44 -6.50
C SER A 119 -2.18 2.46 -7.13
N SER A 120 -2.68 1.55 -6.29
CA SER A 120 -3.82 0.68 -6.59
C SER A 120 -5.15 1.27 -6.11
N ALA A 121 -5.10 2.33 -5.31
CA ALA A 121 -6.33 2.98 -4.85
C ALA A 121 -7.05 3.65 -6.02
N SER A 122 -8.37 3.90 -5.87
CA SER A 122 -9.12 4.58 -6.92
C SER A 122 -8.61 5.99 -7.12
N LEU A 123 -8.65 6.47 -8.38
CA LEU A 123 -8.23 7.83 -8.71
C LEU A 123 -8.93 8.89 -7.85
N HIS A 124 -10.21 8.69 -7.57
CA HIS A 124 -11.00 9.61 -6.75
C HIS A 124 -10.46 9.72 -5.32
N THR A 125 -10.04 8.60 -4.72
CA THR A 125 -9.46 8.58 -3.37
C THR A 125 -8.11 9.31 -3.33
N ILE A 126 -7.34 9.24 -4.42
CA ILE A 126 -5.99 9.79 -4.48
C ILE A 126 -5.98 11.28 -4.79
N THR A 127 -6.80 11.74 -5.72
CA THR A 127 -6.79 13.14 -6.18
C THR A 127 -7.15 14.14 -5.11
N ASP A 128 -7.91 13.71 -4.09
CA ASP A 128 -8.25 14.56 -2.96
C ASP A 128 -7.05 14.88 -2.05
N PHE A 129 -5.97 14.11 -2.16
CA PHE A 129 -4.83 14.20 -1.24
C PHE A 129 -3.52 14.58 -1.90
N ILE A 130 -3.37 14.42 -3.21
CA ILE A 130 -2.07 14.51 -3.86
C ILE A 130 -2.17 15.37 -5.12
N SER A 131 -2.14 16.68 -4.95
CA SER A 131 -1.99 17.60 -6.06
C SER A 131 -0.51 17.81 -6.36
N GLY A 132 -0.12 17.75 -7.63
CA GLY A 132 1.23 18.10 -8.07
C GLY A 132 2.21 16.94 -8.27
N TYR A 133 1.82 15.71 -7.99
CA TYR A 133 2.67 14.53 -8.21
C TYR A 133 2.21 13.70 -9.41
N HIS A 134 3.16 13.09 -10.07
CA HIS A 134 2.84 12.17 -11.17
C HIS A 134 2.42 10.81 -10.59
N ILE A 135 1.14 10.46 -10.78
CA ILE A 135 0.57 9.24 -10.21
C ILE A 135 0.37 8.21 -11.30
N ILE A 136 0.89 7.01 -11.08
CA ILE A 136 0.66 5.86 -11.95
C ILE A 136 -0.20 4.86 -11.17
N LEU A 137 -1.38 4.55 -11.71
CA LEU A 137 -2.31 3.62 -11.08
C LEU A 137 -2.00 2.19 -11.50
N PHE A 138 -2.01 1.27 -10.55
CA PHE A 138 -1.98 -0.16 -10.82
C PHE A 138 -3.40 -0.69 -10.99
N SER A 139 -3.56 -1.73 -11.81
CA SER A 139 -4.82 -2.46 -11.82
C SER A 139 -4.95 -3.27 -10.52
N ALA A 140 -6.18 -3.41 -10.04
CA ALA A 140 -6.47 -4.10 -8.77
C ALA A 140 -6.01 -5.57 -8.75
N GLY A 141 -5.76 -6.18 -9.90
CA GLY A 141 -5.27 -7.57 -9.97
C GLY A 141 -3.77 -7.74 -9.72
N ILE A 142 -3.01 -6.65 -9.56
CA ILE A 142 -1.56 -6.70 -9.37
C ILE A 142 -1.20 -6.78 -7.89
N ILE A 143 -2.04 -6.23 -7.05
CA ILE A 143 -1.76 -6.14 -5.61
C ILE A 143 -2.88 -6.66 -4.73
#